data_5c245c21c7af595e3ebac3aeea44810e
#
_entry.id   5c245c21c7af595e3ebac3aeea44810e
#
_cell.length_a   1.000
_cell.length_b   1.000
_cell.length_c   1.000
_cell.angle_alpha   90.00
_cell.angle_beta   90.00
_cell.angle_gamma   90.00
#
_symmetry.space_group_name_H-M   'P 1'
#
loop_
_entity.id
_entity.type
_entity.pdbx_description
1 polymer ?
#
loop_
_entity_poly.entity_id
_entity_poly.type
_entity_poly.pdbx_seq_one_letter_code
_entity_poly.pdbx_strand_id
1 'polypeptide(L)'
;MNTPHERLTRTTFSLPLGEVHALVGGAVNARPLLFLHGFPDHPPTAVPFLEHLAETHRVVAPWLRGYAPSPIVGPYDLDTLAADALALIDRLGGQVDLVGHDWGGMITYTVCAAAPSRVRRAVTLAIPHPATFLRSLAYSKQWKKSWYMGLFQLPGADYLVRRRELALIDRLWRAWSPSFTLHSARRDELHACLERSLPAPLEYYRAIVRPLTTFLDRMRKAEAHIATPLLQLHGSDDGCIVPPTDEDRRLFDARVLEVVPNLGHFLHVEAPTTIAARVARWLA
;
A
#
# COMPACT_ATOMS: atom_id res chain seq x y z
N MET A 1 1.94 -28.28 -23.29
CA MET A 1 1.09 -28.08 -22.10
C MET A 1 1.33 -26.65 -21.63
N ASN A 2 0.39 -25.75 -21.90
CA ASN A 2 0.50 -24.37 -21.49
C ASN A 2 0.42 -24.33 -19.97
N THR A 3 1.42 -23.76 -19.32
CA THR A 3 1.34 -23.37 -17.91
C THR A 3 0.19 -22.37 -17.74
N PRO A 4 -0.84 -22.70 -16.95
CA PRO A 4 -1.90 -21.74 -16.69
C PRO A 4 -1.39 -20.82 -15.61
N HIS A 5 -0.91 -19.64 -15.88
CA HIS A 5 -0.72 -18.56 -14.88
C HIS A 5 0.30 -17.50 -15.33
N GLU A 6 -0.10 -16.72 -16.34
CA GLU A 6 0.28 -15.31 -16.36
C GLU A 6 -0.95 -14.51 -16.79
N ARG A 7 -1.94 -14.40 -15.88
CA ARG A 7 -3.10 -13.53 -16.09
C ARG A 7 -2.72 -12.05 -15.99
N LEU A 8 -1.53 -11.74 -15.44
CA LEU A 8 -1.02 -10.38 -15.29
C LEU A 8 0.23 -10.19 -16.15
N THR A 9 0.25 -9.13 -16.94
CA THR A 9 1.38 -8.76 -17.81
C THR A 9 2.04 -7.48 -17.33
N ARG A 10 3.34 -7.33 -17.57
CA ARG A 10 4.05 -6.07 -17.32
C ARG A 10 3.73 -5.06 -18.42
N THR A 11 3.36 -3.86 -17.99
CA THR A 11 3.01 -2.74 -18.89
C THR A 11 3.66 -1.47 -18.35
N THR A 12 3.88 -0.49 -19.20
CA THR A 12 4.45 0.81 -18.83
C THR A 12 3.45 1.93 -19.14
N PHE A 13 3.31 2.87 -18.23
CA PHE A 13 2.50 4.07 -18.39
C PHE A 13 3.40 5.30 -18.39
N SER A 14 3.30 6.13 -19.44
CA SER A 14 3.98 7.42 -19.49
C SER A 14 3.18 8.43 -18.66
N LEU A 15 3.74 8.86 -17.54
CA LEU A 15 3.16 9.81 -16.58
C LEU A 15 4.09 11.02 -16.40
N PRO A 16 3.64 12.11 -15.76
CA PRO A 16 4.53 13.26 -15.45
C PRO A 16 5.78 12.85 -14.64
N LEU A 17 5.68 11.80 -13.83
CA LEU A 17 6.82 11.21 -13.09
C LEU A 17 7.87 10.58 -14.04
N GLY A 18 7.48 10.13 -15.21
CA GLY A 18 8.27 9.30 -16.13
C GLY A 18 7.55 8.00 -16.45
N GLU A 19 8.31 7.00 -16.88
CA GLU A 19 7.78 5.69 -17.23
C GLU A 19 7.49 4.87 -15.96
N VAL A 20 6.20 4.72 -15.63
CA VAL A 20 5.75 3.93 -14.48
C VAL A 20 5.40 2.52 -14.94
N HIS A 21 6.08 1.55 -14.37
CA HIS A 21 5.84 0.14 -14.66
C HIS A 21 4.72 -0.41 -13.77
N ALA A 22 3.87 -1.27 -14.33
CA ALA A 22 2.76 -1.90 -13.62
C ALA A 22 2.52 -3.34 -14.07
N LEU A 23 1.91 -4.14 -13.19
CA LEU A 23 1.24 -5.38 -13.57
C LEU A 23 -0.19 -5.04 -13.99
N VAL A 24 -0.65 -5.57 -15.11
CA VAL A 24 -1.99 -5.34 -15.65
C VAL A 24 -2.64 -6.67 -16.02
N GLY A 25 -3.90 -6.86 -15.64
CA GLY A 25 -4.68 -8.04 -15.99
C GLY A 25 -6.19 -7.79 -15.98
N GLY A 26 -6.94 -8.82 -16.38
CA GLY A 26 -8.39 -8.74 -16.51
C GLY A 26 -8.86 -8.17 -17.86
N ALA A 27 -10.17 -8.21 -18.11
CA ALA A 27 -10.75 -7.77 -19.35
C ALA A 27 -10.57 -6.26 -19.54
N VAL A 28 -10.19 -5.83 -20.75
CA VAL A 28 -9.90 -4.41 -21.08
C VAL A 28 -11.11 -3.51 -20.79
N ASN A 29 -12.32 -4.02 -21.03
CA ASN A 29 -13.58 -3.29 -20.83
C ASN A 29 -14.16 -3.45 -19.41
N ALA A 30 -13.51 -4.22 -18.54
CA ALA A 30 -13.92 -4.33 -17.16
C ALA A 30 -13.59 -3.03 -16.40
N ARG A 31 -14.29 -2.80 -15.29
CA ARG A 31 -14.06 -1.63 -14.44
C ARG A 31 -12.61 -1.57 -13.98
N PRO A 32 -11.94 -0.42 -14.10
CA PRO A 32 -10.56 -0.30 -13.67
C PRO A 32 -10.45 -0.35 -12.15
N LEU A 33 -9.50 -1.14 -11.68
CA LEU A 33 -9.09 -1.25 -10.28
C LEU A 33 -7.60 -0.93 -10.19
N LEU A 34 -7.26 0.08 -9.40
CA LEU A 34 -5.89 0.45 -9.11
C LEU A 34 -5.50 -0.14 -7.75
N PHE A 35 -4.45 -0.98 -7.72
CA PHE A 35 -3.86 -1.53 -6.50
C PHE A 35 -2.54 -0.84 -6.18
N LEU A 36 -2.41 -0.30 -4.98
CA LEU A 36 -1.21 0.36 -4.48
C LEU A 36 -0.58 -0.47 -3.35
N HIS A 37 0.66 -0.93 -3.56
CA HIS A 37 1.40 -1.69 -2.55
C HIS A 37 1.98 -0.79 -1.46
N GLY A 38 2.56 -1.38 -0.42
CA GLY A 38 3.23 -0.68 0.66
C GLY A 38 4.71 -1.03 0.82
N PHE A 39 5.23 -0.87 2.03
CA PHE A 39 6.60 -1.20 2.41
C PHE A 39 6.60 -2.38 3.41
N PRO A 40 7.59 -3.26 3.35
CA PRO A 40 8.54 -3.48 2.26
C PRO A 40 7.98 -4.50 1.27
N ASP A 41 7.27 -4.01 0.27
CA ASP A 41 6.52 -4.84 -0.66
C ASP A 41 6.61 -4.30 -2.10
N HIS A 42 6.10 -5.06 -3.08
CA HIS A 42 6.03 -4.69 -4.49
C HIS A 42 4.93 -5.50 -5.20
N PRO A 43 4.44 -5.10 -6.40
CA PRO A 43 3.30 -5.76 -7.04
C PRO A 43 3.41 -7.28 -7.22
N PRO A 44 4.58 -7.89 -7.52
CA PRO A 44 4.69 -9.34 -7.69
C PRO A 44 4.33 -10.19 -6.48
N THR A 45 4.48 -9.71 -5.25
CA THR A 45 4.06 -10.47 -4.07
C THR A 45 2.55 -10.64 -3.99
N ALA A 46 1.81 -9.66 -4.50
CA ALA A 46 0.34 -9.64 -4.51
C ALA A 46 -0.28 -10.39 -5.70
N VAL A 47 0.51 -10.99 -6.61
CA VAL A 47 -0.02 -11.61 -7.84
C VAL A 47 -1.18 -12.57 -7.58
N PRO A 48 -1.14 -13.52 -6.61
CA PRO A 48 -2.28 -14.40 -6.38
C PRO A 48 -3.58 -13.66 -5.99
N PHE A 49 -3.47 -12.58 -5.23
CA PHE A 49 -4.59 -11.72 -4.86
C PHE A 49 -5.13 -10.93 -6.06
N LEU A 50 -4.22 -10.36 -6.87
CA LEU A 50 -4.56 -9.56 -8.06
C LEU A 50 -5.20 -10.40 -9.15
N GLU A 51 -4.79 -11.64 -9.35
CA GLU A 51 -5.38 -12.57 -10.32
C GLU A 51 -6.84 -12.88 -10.01
N HIS A 52 -7.21 -13.04 -8.75
CA HIS A 52 -8.61 -13.19 -8.36
C HIS A 52 -9.45 -11.93 -8.65
N LEU A 53 -8.89 -10.74 -8.41
CA LEU A 53 -9.59 -9.50 -8.73
C LEU A 53 -9.69 -9.26 -10.25
N ALA A 54 -8.71 -9.75 -11.03
CA ALA A 54 -8.70 -9.66 -12.48
C ALA A 54 -9.81 -10.51 -13.16
N GLU A 55 -10.47 -11.39 -12.42
CA GLU A 55 -11.65 -12.12 -12.92
C GLU A 55 -12.84 -11.18 -13.18
N THR A 56 -12.92 -10.06 -12.46
CA THR A 56 -14.06 -9.13 -12.52
C THR A 56 -13.67 -7.69 -12.84
N HIS A 57 -12.40 -7.33 -12.69
CA HIS A 57 -11.89 -5.97 -12.89
C HIS A 57 -10.70 -5.95 -13.85
N ARG A 58 -10.48 -4.80 -14.49
CA ARG A 58 -9.20 -4.48 -15.13
C ARG A 58 -8.24 -3.99 -14.05
N VAL A 59 -7.42 -4.89 -13.53
CA VAL A 59 -6.47 -4.60 -12.44
C VAL A 59 -5.22 -3.93 -13.00
N VAL A 60 -4.77 -2.87 -12.31
CA VAL A 60 -3.49 -2.20 -12.56
C VAL A 60 -2.77 -2.05 -11.23
N ALA A 61 -1.56 -2.61 -11.11
CA ALA A 61 -0.74 -2.59 -9.91
C ALA A 61 0.65 -2.02 -10.23
N PRO A 62 0.88 -0.69 -10.07
CA PRO A 62 2.15 -0.06 -10.37
C PRO A 62 3.20 -0.38 -9.32
N TRP A 63 4.48 -0.45 -9.73
CA TRP A 63 5.57 -0.14 -8.83
C TRP A 63 5.50 1.35 -8.51
N LEU A 64 5.34 1.68 -7.25
CA LEU A 64 5.21 3.07 -6.80
C LEU A 64 6.52 3.85 -7.05
N ARG A 65 6.42 5.19 -7.06
CA ARG A 65 7.59 6.07 -7.04
C ARG A 65 8.61 5.58 -6.01
N GLY A 66 9.88 5.52 -6.39
CA GLY A 66 10.93 5.04 -5.50
C GLY A 66 11.10 3.52 -5.46
N TYR A 67 10.33 2.76 -6.23
CA TYR A 67 10.47 1.31 -6.37
C TYR A 67 10.81 0.94 -7.82
N ALA A 68 11.99 0.35 -8.03
CA ALA A 68 12.40 -0.13 -9.34
C ALA A 68 11.44 -1.23 -9.86
N PRO A 69 11.09 -1.21 -11.16
CA PRO A 69 11.67 -0.42 -12.25
C PRO A 69 11.04 0.97 -12.48
N SER A 70 10.05 1.40 -11.69
CA SER A 70 9.52 2.77 -11.77
C SER A 70 10.53 3.81 -11.32
N PRO A 71 10.35 5.13 -11.60
CA PRO A 71 11.33 6.15 -11.30
C PRO A 71 11.68 6.27 -9.81
N ILE A 72 12.98 6.35 -9.53
CA ILE A 72 13.55 6.49 -8.18
C ILE A 72 13.95 7.96 -7.98
N VAL A 73 12.94 8.85 -7.96
CA VAL A 73 13.12 10.29 -7.86
C VAL A 73 12.09 10.91 -6.92
N GLY A 74 12.56 11.73 -5.97
CA GLY A 74 11.67 12.46 -5.05
C GLY A 74 10.88 13.59 -5.72
N PRO A 75 10.05 14.28 -4.94
CA PRO A 75 9.79 14.05 -3.52
C PRO A 75 8.94 12.81 -3.22
N TYR A 76 8.90 12.38 -1.95
CA TYR A 76 8.23 11.14 -1.53
C TYR A 76 7.14 11.39 -0.46
N ASP A 77 6.65 12.62 -0.38
CA ASP A 77 5.53 12.96 0.49
C ASP A 77 4.19 12.44 -0.06
N LEU A 78 3.20 12.30 0.83
CA LEU A 78 1.90 11.73 0.47
C LEU A 78 1.15 12.51 -0.60
N ASP A 79 1.28 13.84 -0.66
CA ASP A 79 0.63 14.65 -1.69
C ASP A 79 1.22 14.32 -3.08
N THR A 80 2.54 14.18 -3.15
CA THR A 80 3.23 13.77 -4.39
C THR A 80 2.85 12.36 -4.82
N LEU A 81 2.83 11.41 -3.87
CA LEU A 81 2.44 10.02 -4.15
C LEU A 81 0.98 9.91 -4.59
N ALA A 82 0.09 10.72 -3.99
CA ALA A 82 -1.31 10.79 -4.40
C ALA A 82 -1.47 11.43 -5.79
N ALA A 83 -0.65 12.43 -6.13
CA ALA A 83 -0.64 13.01 -7.48
C ALA A 83 -0.21 11.99 -8.55
N ASP A 84 0.77 11.12 -8.26
CA ASP A 84 1.13 10.01 -9.16
C ASP A 84 -0.04 9.02 -9.35
N ALA A 85 -0.73 8.67 -8.27
CA ALA A 85 -1.90 7.82 -8.34
C ALA A 85 -3.04 8.46 -9.16
N LEU A 86 -3.31 9.76 -8.97
CA LEU A 86 -4.29 10.51 -9.75
C LEU A 86 -3.92 10.59 -11.23
N ALA A 87 -2.65 10.81 -11.57
CA ALA A 87 -2.19 10.79 -12.95
C ALA A 87 -2.41 9.42 -13.61
N LEU A 88 -2.23 8.33 -12.85
CA LEU A 88 -2.54 6.99 -13.34
C LEU A 88 -4.04 6.77 -13.48
N ILE A 89 -4.86 7.26 -12.55
CA ILE A 89 -6.33 7.23 -12.63
C ILE A 89 -6.81 7.96 -13.89
N ASP A 90 -6.19 9.09 -14.28
CA ASP A 90 -6.49 9.78 -15.54
C ASP A 90 -6.26 8.89 -16.76
N ARG A 91 -5.16 8.13 -16.78
CA ARG A 91 -4.84 7.18 -17.85
C ARG A 91 -5.82 5.99 -17.92
N LEU A 92 -6.51 5.72 -16.80
CA LEU A 92 -7.49 4.62 -16.67
C LEU A 92 -8.94 5.05 -16.94
N GLY A 93 -9.17 6.29 -17.39
CA GLY A 93 -10.51 6.79 -17.73
C GLY A 93 -11.13 7.71 -16.69
N GLY A 94 -10.35 8.13 -15.69
CA GLY A 94 -10.72 9.21 -14.77
C GLY A 94 -11.43 8.78 -13.49
N GLN A 95 -11.92 7.54 -13.39
CA GLN A 95 -12.49 6.99 -12.16
C GLN A 95 -12.14 5.51 -12.03
N VAL A 96 -11.79 5.07 -10.83
CA VAL A 96 -11.39 3.68 -10.54
C VAL A 96 -12.03 3.19 -9.24
N ASP A 97 -11.96 1.87 -9.02
CA ASP A 97 -11.95 1.29 -7.68
C ASP A 97 -10.51 1.31 -7.17
N LEU A 98 -10.30 1.72 -5.92
CA LEU A 98 -8.95 1.95 -5.39
C LEU A 98 -8.69 1.03 -4.20
N VAL A 99 -7.64 0.21 -4.29
CA VAL A 99 -7.23 -0.71 -3.22
C VAL A 99 -5.80 -0.38 -2.83
N GLY A 100 -5.55 -0.12 -1.54
CA GLY A 100 -4.22 0.20 -1.05
C GLY A 100 -3.83 -0.61 0.18
N HIS A 101 -2.60 -1.13 0.19
CA HIS A 101 -2.01 -1.81 1.33
C HIS A 101 -0.93 -0.94 1.97
N ASP A 102 -0.90 -0.82 3.30
CA ASP A 102 0.13 -0.09 4.07
C ASP A 102 0.33 1.34 3.52
N TRP A 103 1.50 1.72 2.97
CA TRP A 103 1.70 3.02 2.31
C TRP A 103 0.73 3.26 1.15
N GLY A 104 0.43 2.22 0.37
CA GLY A 104 -0.61 2.31 -0.65
C GLY A 104 -1.99 2.65 -0.06
N GLY A 105 -2.29 2.21 1.15
CA GLY A 105 -3.50 2.59 1.88
C GLY A 105 -3.45 4.05 2.36
N MET A 106 -2.28 4.55 2.81
CA MET A 106 -2.10 5.98 3.12
C MET A 106 -2.32 6.86 1.88
N ILE A 107 -1.80 6.43 0.73
CA ILE A 107 -2.04 7.10 -0.56
C ILE A 107 -3.54 7.05 -0.90
N THR A 108 -4.20 5.91 -0.69
CA THR A 108 -5.66 5.74 -0.93
C THR A 108 -6.47 6.74 -0.12
N TYR A 109 -6.21 6.90 1.18
CA TYR A 109 -6.88 7.93 2.00
C TYR A 109 -6.63 9.33 1.44
N THR A 110 -5.40 9.65 1.05
CA THR A 110 -5.04 10.97 0.51
C THR A 110 -5.76 11.26 -0.81
N VAL A 111 -5.82 10.28 -1.72
CA VAL A 111 -6.58 10.40 -2.99
C VAL A 111 -8.07 10.58 -2.72
N CYS A 112 -8.68 9.78 -1.83
CA CYS A 112 -10.10 9.87 -1.47
C CYS A 112 -10.45 11.22 -0.85
N ALA A 113 -9.55 11.80 -0.06
CA ALA A 113 -9.75 13.13 0.54
C ALA A 113 -9.62 14.27 -0.49
N ALA A 114 -8.60 14.19 -1.37
CA ALA A 114 -8.29 15.25 -2.34
C ALA A 114 -9.22 15.23 -3.56
N ALA A 115 -9.66 14.06 -4.01
CA ALA A 115 -10.39 13.88 -5.25
C ALA A 115 -11.44 12.73 -5.14
N PRO A 116 -12.46 12.85 -4.27
CA PRO A 116 -13.42 11.76 -3.99
C PRO A 116 -14.18 11.29 -5.24
N SER A 117 -14.44 12.16 -6.21
CA SER A 117 -15.11 11.80 -7.47
C SER A 117 -14.29 10.88 -8.38
N ARG A 118 -12.98 10.74 -8.13
CA ARG A 118 -12.06 9.90 -8.88
C ARG A 118 -12.05 8.44 -8.39
N VAL A 119 -12.66 8.19 -7.24
CA VAL A 119 -12.72 6.86 -6.61
C VAL A 119 -14.16 6.49 -6.36
N ARG A 120 -14.64 5.43 -7.02
CA ARG A 120 -16.01 4.93 -6.83
C ARG A 120 -16.17 4.28 -5.46
N ARG A 121 -15.30 3.34 -5.14
CA ARG A 121 -15.19 2.66 -3.85
C ARG A 121 -13.71 2.45 -3.51
N ALA A 122 -13.38 2.54 -2.25
CA ALA A 122 -12.02 2.33 -1.75
C ALA A 122 -11.93 1.11 -0.85
N VAL A 123 -10.74 0.51 -0.82
CA VAL A 123 -10.36 -0.53 0.15
C VAL A 123 -8.99 -0.20 0.71
N THR A 124 -8.85 -0.24 2.03
CA THR A 124 -7.54 -0.15 2.69
C THR A 124 -7.23 -1.43 3.44
N LEU A 125 -6.00 -1.93 3.27
CA LEU A 125 -5.51 -3.17 3.86
C LEU A 125 -4.42 -2.85 4.88
N ALA A 126 -4.59 -3.34 6.11
CA ALA A 126 -3.60 -3.28 7.19
C ALA A 126 -3.17 -1.87 7.61
N ILE A 127 -3.96 -0.83 7.36
CA ILE A 127 -3.64 0.54 7.75
C ILE A 127 -4.91 1.28 8.21
N PRO A 128 -4.92 1.92 9.39
CA PRO A 128 -6.01 2.77 9.83
C PRO A 128 -5.95 4.14 9.14
N HIS A 129 -7.00 4.93 9.35
CA HIS A 129 -7.01 6.33 8.92
C HIS A 129 -5.74 7.08 9.41
N PRO A 130 -5.13 7.96 8.60
CA PRO A 130 -3.89 8.66 8.97
C PRO A 130 -3.92 9.34 10.33
N ALA A 131 -5.03 10.03 10.68
CA ALA A 131 -5.19 10.63 12.00
C ALA A 131 -5.18 9.60 13.13
N THR A 132 -5.81 8.45 12.93
CA THR A 132 -5.86 7.36 13.92
C THR A 132 -4.49 6.75 14.09
N PHE A 133 -3.75 6.50 13.00
CA PHE A 133 -2.37 6.02 13.06
C PHE A 133 -1.47 6.97 13.85
N LEU A 134 -1.49 8.26 13.54
CA LEU A 134 -0.66 9.26 14.22
C LEU A 134 -0.98 9.37 15.72
N ARG A 135 -2.26 9.36 16.08
CA ARG A 135 -2.66 9.33 17.50
C ARG A 135 -2.19 8.06 18.19
N SER A 136 -2.28 6.91 17.53
CA SER A 136 -1.86 5.63 18.11
C SER A 136 -0.37 5.56 18.44
N LEU A 137 0.48 6.30 17.71
CA LEU A 137 1.91 6.44 18.03
C LEU A 137 2.14 7.09 19.40
N ALA A 138 1.26 8.00 19.83
CA ALA A 138 1.40 8.71 21.11
C ALA A 138 0.77 7.97 22.30
N TYR A 139 -0.33 7.22 22.09
CA TYR A 139 -1.19 6.74 23.18
C TYR A 139 -1.41 5.22 23.22
N SER A 140 -0.79 4.45 22.33
CA SER A 140 -0.98 2.99 22.28
C SER A 140 0.34 2.22 22.25
N LYS A 141 0.24 0.89 22.15
CA LYS A 141 1.41 0.02 21.93
C LYS A 141 2.04 0.21 20.55
N GLN A 142 1.47 1.05 19.68
CA GLN A 142 1.92 1.27 18.31
C GLN A 142 3.37 1.77 18.24
N TRP A 143 3.78 2.66 19.14
CA TRP A 143 5.15 3.17 19.13
C TRP A 143 6.21 2.05 19.23
N LYS A 144 5.92 0.95 19.95
CA LYS A 144 6.82 -0.20 20.04
C LYS A 144 6.89 -0.97 18.73
N LYS A 145 5.75 -1.12 18.04
CA LYS A 145 5.70 -1.78 16.73
C LYS A 145 6.35 -0.91 15.64
N SER A 146 6.29 0.41 15.78
CA SER A 146 6.82 1.41 14.82
C SER A 146 8.29 1.80 15.05
N TRP A 147 9.06 1.05 15.85
CA TRP A 147 10.47 1.34 16.15
C TRP A 147 11.33 1.54 14.89
N TYR A 148 11.04 0.80 13.83
CA TYR A 148 11.76 0.86 12.56
C TYR A 148 11.60 2.22 11.87
N MET A 149 10.49 2.93 12.08
CA MET A 149 10.28 4.29 11.56
C MET A 149 11.33 5.26 12.13
N GLY A 150 11.67 5.11 13.42
CA GLY A 150 12.76 5.88 14.06
C GLY A 150 14.12 5.51 13.47
N LEU A 151 14.39 4.22 13.24
CA LEU A 151 15.61 3.76 12.59
C LEU A 151 15.77 4.39 11.20
N PHE A 152 14.69 4.45 10.41
CA PHE A 152 14.73 5.00 9.05
C PHE A 152 14.97 6.51 8.99
N GLN A 153 14.78 7.24 10.10
CA GLN A 153 15.17 8.66 10.19
C GLN A 153 16.69 8.87 10.24
N LEU A 154 17.45 7.85 10.62
CA LEU A 154 18.91 7.99 10.79
C LEU A 154 19.63 8.09 9.45
N PRO A 155 20.69 8.93 9.36
CA PRO A 155 21.61 8.88 8.24
C PRO A 155 22.22 7.49 8.11
N GLY A 156 22.33 6.95 6.89
CA GLY A 156 22.90 5.62 6.65
C GLY A 156 21.97 4.45 7.04
N ALA A 157 20.69 4.69 7.34
CA ALA A 157 19.73 3.62 7.62
C ALA A 157 19.63 2.62 6.44
N ASP A 158 19.75 3.08 5.20
CA ASP A 158 19.79 2.25 4.00
C ASP A 158 20.96 1.26 4.00
N TYR A 159 22.14 1.68 4.49
CA TYR A 159 23.26 0.76 4.69
C TYR A 159 22.93 -0.35 5.68
N LEU A 160 22.25 -0.02 6.80
CA LEU A 160 21.81 -1.01 7.78
C LEU A 160 20.77 -1.97 7.21
N VAL A 161 19.85 -1.46 6.40
CA VAL A 161 18.82 -2.29 5.71
C VAL A 161 19.47 -3.24 4.71
N ARG A 162 20.47 -2.80 3.94
CA ARG A 162 21.17 -3.62 2.95
C ARG A 162 22.03 -4.73 3.56
N ARG A 163 22.41 -4.59 4.84
CA ARG A 163 23.29 -5.58 5.49
C ARG A 163 22.69 -6.99 5.50
N ARG A 164 23.57 -8.00 5.37
CA ARG A 164 23.21 -9.42 5.41
C ARG A 164 22.04 -9.74 4.46
N GLU A 165 22.16 -9.28 3.21
CA GLU A 165 21.18 -9.58 2.17
C GLU A 165 19.76 -9.18 2.57
N LEU A 166 19.60 -7.96 3.06
CA LEU A 166 18.30 -7.43 3.51
C LEU A 166 17.65 -8.21 4.68
N ALA A 167 18.46 -8.85 5.53
CA ALA A 167 17.95 -9.64 6.67
C ALA A 167 16.98 -8.85 7.58
N LEU A 168 17.08 -7.51 7.63
CA LEU A 168 16.12 -6.68 8.34
C LEU A 168 14.73 -6.76 7.69
N ILE A 169 14.66 -6.76 6.37
CA ILE A 169 13.38 -6.88 5.63
C ILE A 169 12.73 -8.23 5.94
N ASP A 170 13.47 -9.33 5.89
CA ASP A 170 12.97 -10.66 6.26
C ASP A 170 12.49 -10.71 7.71
N ARG A 171 13.19 -10.00 8.61
CA ARG A 171 12.76 -9.89 10.01
C ARG A 171 11.45 -9.13 10.15
N LEU A 172 11.27 -8.04 9.39
CA LEU A 172 10.03 -7.26 9.39
C LEU A 172 8.86 -8.12 8.86
N TRP A 173 9.03 -8.82 7.74
CA TRP A 173 8.01 -9.71 7.20
C TRP A 173 7.55 -10.74 8.23
N ARG A 174 8.50 -11.47 8.86
CA ARG A 174 8.18 -12.46 9.90
C ARG A 174 7.53 -11.86 11.14
N ALA A 175 7.96 -10.67 11.54
CA ALA A 175 7.40 -10.00 12.71
C ALA A 175 5.99 -9.45 12.46
N TRP A 176 5.70 -9.02 11.23
CA TRP A 176 4.44 -8.39 10.86
C TRP A 176 3.37 -9.41 10.46
N SER A 177 3.78 -10.56 9.95
CA SER A 177 2.90 -11.68 9.58
C SER A 177 3.45 -12.98 10.18
N PRO A 178 3.29 -13.19 11.49
CA PRO A 178 3.98 -14.25 12.23
C PRO A 178 3.58 -15.67 11.79
N SER A 179 2.38 -15.84 11.24
CA SER A 179 1.88 -17.13 10.76
C SER A 179 2.19 -17.40 9.28
N PHE A 180 2.93 -16.50 8.62
CA PHE A 180 3.21 -16.60 7.18
C PHE A 180 4.71 -16.51 6.89
N THR A 181 5.13 -17.26 5.88
CA THR A 181 6.50 -17.17 5.34
C THR A 181 6.42 -16.94 3.84
N LEU A 182 7.01 -15.85 3.36
CA LEU A 182 7.07 -15.54 1.95
C LEU A 182 7.90 -16.59 1.22
N HIS A 183 7.36 -17.16 0.14
CA HIS A 183 8.05 -18.16 -0.68
C HIS A 183 9.37 -17.60 -1.23
N SER A 184 10.42 -18.43 -1.25
CA SER A 184 11.79 -18.00 -1.56
C SER A 184 11.91 -17.22 -2.86
N ALA A 185 11.29 -17.68 -3.95
CA ALA A 185 11.33 -16.99 -5.24
C ALA A 185 10.72 -15.57 -5.18
N ARG A 186 9.62 -15.38 -4.44
CA ARG A 186 9.01 -14.06 -4.24
C ARG A 186 9.85 -13.17 -3.34
N ARG A 187 10.47 -13.75 -2.31
CA ARG A 187 11.42 -13.05 -1.45
C ARG A 187 12.62 -12.53 -2.25
N ASP A 188 13.21 -13.38 -3.08
CA ASP A 188 14.37 -13.01 -3.88
C ASP A 188 14.04 -11.92 -4.92
N GLU A 189 12.84 -11.96 -5.52
CA GLU A 189 12.34 -10.92 -6.41
C GLU A 189 12.12 -9.60 -5.66
N LEU A 190 11.54 -9.64 -4.45
CA LEU A 190 11.39 -8.47 -3.57
C LEU A 190 12.74 -7.89 -3.17
N HIS A 191 13.70 -8.73 -2.77
CA HIS A 191 15.05 -8.29 -2.42
C HIS A 191 15.73 -7.60 -3.60
N ALA A 192 15.67 -8.18 -4.80
CA ALA A 192 16.22 -7.57 -6.01
C ALA A 192 15.56 -6.22 -6.36
N CYS A 193 14.27 -6.07 -6.09
CA CYS A 193 13.57 -4.78 -6.23
C CYS A 193 14.11 -3.77 -5.20
N LEU A 194 14.15 -4.13 -3.92
CA LEU A 194 14.56 -3.23 -2.84
C LEU A 194 16.03 -2.82 -2.93
N GLU A 195 16.93 -3.72 -3.33
CA GLU A 195 18.33 -3.40 -3.55
C GLU A 195 18.54 -2.30 -4.60
N ARG A 196 17.74 -2.31 -5.66
CA ARG A 196 17.76 -1.28 -6.70
C ARG A 196 17.06 0.00 -6.28
N SER A 197 16.15 -0.07 -5.29
CA SER A 197 15.27 1.03 -4.90
C SER A 197 15.80 1.85 -3.74
N LEU A 198 16.50 1.23 -2.79
CA LEU A 198 17.03 1.92 -1.60
C LEU A 198 17.97 3.08 -2.00
N PRO A 199 17.92 4.23 -1.31
CA PRO A 199 17.16 4.48 -0.06
C PRO A 199 15.71 4.95 -0.27
N ALA A 200 15.20 5.08 -1.49
CA ALA A 200 13.94 5.75 -1.80
C ALA A 200 12.72 5.25 -0.98
N PRO A 201 12.50 3.93 -0.75
CA PRO A 201 11.42 3.47 0.10
C PRO A 201 11.49 3.99 1.56
N LEU A 202 12.70 4.30 2.06
CA LEU A 202 12.87 4.86 3.41
C LEU A 202 12.54 6.36 3.46
N GLU A 203 12.63 7.05 2.33
CA GLU A 203 12.29 8.47 2.24
C GLU A 203 10.79 8.72 2.48
N TYR A 204 9.92 7.74 2.23
CA TYR A 204 8.50 7.81 2.59
C TYR A 204 8.33 8.09 4.10
N TYR A 205 9.08 7.36 4.93
CA TYR A 205 9.07 7.55 6.39
C TYR A 205 9.72 8.87 6.81
N ARG A 206 10.78 9.31 6.11
CA ARG A 206 11.42 10.59 6.37
C ARG A 206 10.50 11.75 6.02
N ALA A 207 9.72 11.63 4.95
CA ALA A 207 8.75 12.63 4.52
C ALA A 207 7.59 12.83 5.51
N ILE A 208 7.31 11.90 6.43
CA ILE A 208 6.34 12.11 7.53
C ILE A 208 6.79 13.26 8.43
N VAL A 209 8.09 13.37 8.67
CA VAL A 209 8.65 14.32 9.65
C VAL A 209 9.29 15.53 8.94
N ARG A 210 9.93 15.32 7.80
CA ARG A 210 10.71 16.35 7.09
C ARG A 210 9.96 16.91 5.88
N PRO A 211 10.11 18.21 5.55
CA PRO A 211 10.70 19.23 6.41
C PRO A 211 9.80 19.56 7.59
N LEU A 212 10.37 19.95 8.73
CA LEU A 212 9.62 20.31 9.93
C LEU A 212 8.70 21.51 9.72
N THR A 213 9.03 22.40 8.77
CA THR A 213 8.25 23.61 8.44
C THR A 213 6.83 23.27 7.97
N THR A 214 6.59 22.11 7.36
CA THR A 214 5.27 21.68 6.87
C THR A 214 4.64 20.59 7.73
N PHE A 215 5.22 20.27 8.89
CA PHE A 215 4.75 19.20 9.76
C PHE A 215 3.32 19.43 10.25
N LEU A 216 2.99 20.64 10.73
CA LEU A 216 1.65 20.97 11.20
C LEU A 216 0.59 20.89 10.09
N ASP A 217 0.95 21.29 8.86
CA ASP A 217 0.02 21.19 7.72
C ASP A 217 -0.23 19.72 7.36
N ARG A 218 0.78 18.85 7.43
CA ARG A 218 0.60 17.40 7.27
C ARG A 218 -0.30 16.80 8.34
N MET A 219 -0.15 17.24 9.59
CA MET A 219 -1.04 16.81 10.68
C MET A 219 -2.49 17.21 10.44
N ARG A 220 -2.75 18.44 9.96
CA ARG A 220 -4.11 18.89 9.59
C ARG A 220 -4.68 18.08 8.42
N LYS A 221 -3.88 17.85 7.38
CA LYS A 221 -4.29 17.04 6.22
C LYS A 221 -4.58 15.58 6.62
N ALA A 222 -3.83 15.04 7.58
CA ALA A 222 -4.08 13.71 8.10
C ALA A 222 -5.47 13.54 8.75
N GLU A 223 -6.12 14.61 9.17
CA GLU A 223 -7.49 14.61 9.73
C GLU A 223 -8.59 14.75 8.67
N ALA A 224 -8.25 14.63 7.39
CA ALA A 224 -9.20 14.80 6.30
C ALA A 224 -10.36 13.81 6.40
N HIS A 225 -11.58 14.30 6.16
CA HIS A 225 -12.78 13.47 6.11
C HIS A 225 -12.85 12.67 4.80
N ILE A 226 -13.29 11.42 4.87
CA ILE A 226 -13.39 10.50 3.73
C ILE A 226 -14.84 10.30 3.35
N ALA A 227 -15.27 10.95 2.27
CA ALA A 227 -16.61 10.82 1.72
C ALA A 227 -16.77 9.57 0.85
N THR A 228 -15.67 9.06 0.25
CA THR A 228 -15.68 7.85 -0.57
C THR A 228 -16.08 6.63 0.27
N PRO A 229 -17.04 5.79 -0.18
CA PRO A 229 -17.34 4.52 0.49
C PRO A 229 -16.10 3.65 0.62
N LEU A 230 -15.80 3.20 1.85
CA LEU A 230 -14.53 2.55 2.18
C LEU A 230 -14.73 1.25 2.95
N LEU A 231 -14.09 0.17 2.47
CA LEU A 231 -13.86 -1.06 3.23
C LEU A 231 -12.46 -1.02 3.82
N GLN A 232 -12.37 -1.18 5.13
CA GLN A 232 -11.10 -1.28 5.84
C GLN A 232 -10.93 -2.71 6.36
N LEU A 233 -9.93 -3.44 5.84
CA LEU A 233 -9.58 -4.78 6.27
C LEU A 233 -8.29 -4.76 7.05
N HIS A 234 -8.26 -5.45 8.19
CA HIS A 234 -7.08 -5.52 9.05
C HIS A 234 -6.90 -6.95 9.59
N GLY A 235 -5.68 -7.45 9.66
CA GLY A 235 -5.40 -8.75 10.27
C GLY A 235 -5.38 -8.64 11.80
N SER A 236 -5.99 -9.61 12.52
CA SER A 236 -5.97 -9.61 13.99
C SER A 236 -4.55 -9.74 14.57
N ASP A 237 -3.67 -10.42 13.84
CA ASP A 237 -2.31 -10.78 14.27
C ASP A 237 -1.25 -9.88 13.63
N ASP A 238 -1.69 -8.71 13.10
CA ASP A 238 -0.79 -7.71 12.50
C ASP A 238 0.28 -7.27 13.51
N GLY A 239 1.52 -7.65 13.23
CA GLY A 239 2.68 -7.30 14.03
C GLY A 239 3.22 -5.89 13.78
N CYS A 240 2.78 -5.22 12.71
CA CYS A 240 3.19 -3.87 12.31
C CYS A 240 2.26 -2.80 12.89
N ILE A 241 0.97 -2.95 12.66
CA ILE A 241 -0.05 -1.96 13.03
C ILE A 241 -1.04 -2.60 14.02
N VAL A 242 -1.40 -1.84 15.04
CA VAL A 242 -2.50 -2.24 15.95
C VAL A 242 -3.82 -2.15 15.18
N PRO A 243 -4.64 -3.22 15.17
CA PRO A 243 -5.93 -3.19 14.51
C PRO A 243 -6.76 -1.98 14.98
N PRO A 244 -7.37 -1.23 14.04
CA PRO A 244 -8.19 -0.08 14.39
C PRO A 244 -9.49 -0.50 15.09
N THR A 245 -10.04 0.45 15.84
CA THR A 245 -11.38 0.38 16.42
C THR A 245 -12.34 1.30 15.68
N ASP A 246 -13.60 1.38 16.12
CA ASP A 246 -14.59 2.26 15.50
C ASP A 246 -14.57 3.70 16.05
N GLU A 247 -13.59 4.05 16.89
CA GLU A 247 -13.47 5.37 17.53
C GLU A 247 -13.34 6.54 16.54
N ASP A 248 -12.82 6.28 15.35
CA ASP A 248 -12.63 7.27 14.29
C ASP A 248 -13.77 7.28 13.25
N ARG A 249 -14.90 6.60 13.52
CA ARG A 249 -16.05 6.49 12.63
C ARG A 249 -16.52 7.85 12.06
N ARG A 250 -16.38 8.90 12.85
CA ARG A 250 -16.73 10.31 12.47
C ARG A 250 -15.91 10.86 11.28
N LEU A 251 -14.79 10.23 10.93
CA LEU A 251 -13.95 10.66 9.81
C LEU A 251 -14.43 10.10 8.47
N PHE A 252 -15.54 9.38 8.44
CA PHE A 252 -16.04 8.69 7.25
C PHE A 252 -17.55 8.89 7.08
N ASP A 253 -18.00 9.12 5.85
CA ASP A 253 -19.43 9.04 5.53
C ASP A 253 -19.93 7.60 5.57
N ALA A 254 -19.20 6.70 4.90
CA ALA A 254 -19.53 5.29 4.79
C ALA A 254 -18.27 4.42 4.93
N ARG A 255 -18.09 3.78 6.10
CA ARG A 255 -17.00 2.82 6.34
C ARG A 255 -17.54 1.49 6.86
N VAL A 256 -17.02 0.40 6.28
CA VAL A 256 -17.09 -0.95 6.85
C VAL A 256 -15.70 -1.31 7.36
N LEU A 257 -15.59 -1.69 8.64
CA LEU A 257 -14.35 -2.15 9.26
C LEU A 257 -14.48 -3.64 9.56
N GLU A 258 -13.55 -4.44 9.03
CA GLU A 258 -13.45 -5.87 9.33
C GLU A 258 -12.03 -6.20 9.84
N VAL A 259 -11.96 -6.78 11.03
CA VAL A 259 -10.73 -7.40 11.53
C VAL A 259 -10.79 -8.89 11.22
N VAL A 260 -9.89 -9.35 10.35
CA VAL A 260 -9.86 -10.73 9.87
C VAL A 260 -9.00 -11.58 10.81
N PRO A 261 -9.55 -12.64 11.43
CA PRO A 261 -8.81 -13.44 12.40
C PRO A 261 -7.64 -14.22 11.76
N ASN A 262 -6.60 -14.43 12.55
CA ASN A 262 -5.43 -15.25 12.22
C ASN A 262 -4.63 -14.78 11.00
N LEU A 263 -4.75 -13.51 10.61
CA LEU A 263 -3.94 -12.90 9.55
C LEU A 263 -3.11 -11.76 10.11
N GLY A 264 -1.91 -11.59 9.57
CA GLY A 264 -0.99 -10.52 9.91
C GLY A 264 -1.15 -9.30 9.00
N HIS A 265 -0.04 -8.60 8.83
CA HIS A 265 0.03 -7.35 8.07
C HIS A 265 -0.20 -7.54 6.56
N PHE A 266 0.38 -8.60 5.99
CA PHE A 266 0.27 -8.89 4.55
C PHE A 266 -0.93 -9.79 4.24
N LEU A 267 -2.10 -9.49 4.83
CA LEU A 267 -3.30 -10.33 4.78
C LEU A 267 -3.71 -10.73 3.35
N HIS A 268 -3.47 -9.88 2.36
CA HIS A 268 -3.76 -10.16 0.93
C HIS A 268 -2.75 -11.13 0.30
N VAL A 269 -1.57 -11.28 0.89
CA VAL A 269 -0.57 -12.29 0.50
C VAL A 269 -0.76 -13.58 1.27
N GLU A 270 -1.15 -13.48 2.57
CA GLU A 270 -1.38 -14.61 3.46
C GLU A 270 -2.61 -15.44 3.07
N ALA A 271 -3.70 -14.76 2.69
CA ALA A 271 -4.97 -15.39 2.33
C ALA A 271 -5.58 -14.76 1.06
N PRO A 272 -4.90 -14.87 -0.10
CA PRO A 272 -5.23 -14.10 -1.30
C PRO A 272 -6.67 -14.31 -1.77
N THR A 273 -7.15 -15.53 -1.87
CA THR A 273 -8.52 -15.86 -2.30
C THR A 273 -9.56 -15.30 -1.32
N THR A 274 -9.32 -15.45 -0.02
CA THR A 274 -10.27 -15.01 1.03
C THR A 274 -10.39 -13.49 1.04
N ILE A 275 -9.27 -12.78 0.94
CA ILE A 275 -9.25 -11.32 0.94
C ILE A 275 -9.79 -10.77 -0.37
N ALA A 276 -9.40 -11.36 -1.51
CA ALA A 276 -9.94 -10.96 -2.81
C ALA A 276 -11.47 -11.12 -2.89
N ALA A 277 -12.03 -12.19 -2.34
CA ALA A 277 -13.49 -12.39 -2.31
C ALA A 277 -14.22 -11.30 -1.48
N ARG A 278 -13.63 -10.85 -0.35
CA ARG A 278 -14.17 -9.73 0.45
C ARG A 278 -14.11 -8.41 -0.32
N VAL A 279 -12.96 -8.14 -0.94
CA VAL A 279 -12.75 -6.95 -1.77
C VAL A 279 -13.70 -6.95 -2.96
N ALA A 280 -13.78 -8.03 -3.73
CA ALA A 280 -14.67 -8.14 -4.90
C ALA A 280 -16.15 -7.95 -4.51
N ARG A 281 -16.60 -8.53 -3.39
CA ARG A 281 -17.96 -8.32 -2.87
C ARG A 281 -18.24 -6.86 -2.52
N TRP A 282 -17.27 -6.17 -1.92
CA TRP A 282 -17.40 -4.74 -1.62
C TRP A 282 -17.45 -3.89 -2.87
N LEU A 283 -16.65 -4.24 -3.89
CA LEU A 283 -16.55 -3.48 -5.14
C LEU A 283 -17.69 -3.77 -6.13
N ALA A 284 -18.46 -4.80 -5.96
CA ALA A 284 -19.65 -5.07 -6.77
C ALA A 284 -20.72 -3.99 -6.56
#